data_ac506d097ae2d8136bef5b33e1ae2833
#
_entry.id   ac506d097ae2d8136bef5b33e1ae2833
#
_cell.length_a   1.000
_cell.length_b   1.000
_cell.length_c   1.000
_cell.angle_alpha   90.00
_cell.angle_beta   90.00
_cell.angle_gamma   90.00
#
_symmetry.space_group_name_H-M   'P 1'
#
loop_
_entity.id
_entity.type
_entity.pdbx_description
1 polymer ?
#
loop_
_entity_poly.entity_id
_entity_poly.type
_entity_poly.pdbx_seq_one_letter_code
_entity_poly.pdbx_strand_id
1 'polypeptide(L)'
;MNTKQEAGNEKVTIYDIARQAGVSTTTVHKALHGQKGVSDAKRQEILLLAQNMNYARNTAAQNLARKELRIGVVAEVCNREFGSSIINGIKFALDQLKDSKLTGYFGHLENSLSRPRVLADFRDMLNSDMDAVNLFPTGPYKEYEEFNAIIEGRNIPVITINNEIPHLSCLCSIQQDGVMLGRMAGDLMNLCNPGAANAVFIGSKEVHAQNASALSFEETIAKKGGNLSSIYETQVENQIGFVLTENMLHNYPEVSGIFVGVSQCIGVIDKLKSYEIVDKYKIITVDTYPEVLELLNAGIITATLDRRPYDMGQLAVHLLYQYFNSGIIPPKRILIPPSIITASAAETFNEALYPKISLLTGGIKILPPSDTEQ
;
A
#
# COMPACT_ATOMS: atom_id res chain seq x y z
N MET A 1 -13.20 -59.23 -16.11
CA MET A 1 -13.56 -58.69 -14.80
C MET A 1 -12.30 -58.06 -14.19
N ASN A 2 -12.17 -56.77 -14.34
CA ASN A 2 -11.09 -56.00 -13.70
C ASN A 2 -11.74 -54.80 -12.97
N THR A 3 -11.94 -54.98 -11.70
CA THR A 3 -12.34 -53.90 -10.78
C THR A 3 -11.11 -53.04 -10.46
N LYS A 4 -11.01 -51.89 -11.11
CA LYS A 4 -10.12 -50.81 -10.66
C LYS A 4 -10.75 -50.21 -9.42
N GLN A 5 -10.12 -50.41 -8.26
CA GLN A 5 -10.34 -49.61 -7.06
C GLN A 5 -9.88 -48.18 -7.35
N GLU A 6 -10.82 -47.27 -7.35
CA GLU A 6 -10.54 -45.83 -7.23
C GLU A 6 -10.04 -45.59 -5.79
N ALA A 7 -8.74 -45.34 -5.66
CA ALA A 7 -8.16 -44.83 -4.41
C ALA A 7 -8.66 -43.41 -4.21
N GLY A 8 -9.69 -43.26 -3.38
CA GLY A 8 -10.15 -41.95 -2.89
C GLY A 8 -9.00 -41.24 -2.19
N ASN A 9 -8.71 -40.04 -2.62
CA ASN A 9 -7.70 -39.14 -2.05
C ASN A 9 -8.21 -38.66 -0.67
N GLU A 10 -8.07 -39.47 0.39
CA GLU A 10 -8.44 -39.09 1.74
C GLU A 10 -7.56 -37.91 2.18
N LYS A 11 -8.20 -36.73 2.38
CA LYS A 11 -7.51 -35.56 2.88
C LYS A 11 -6.96 -35.81 4.27
N VAL A 12 -5.64 -35.67 4.44
CA VAL A 12 -4.98 -35.79 5.74
C VAL A 12 -5.62 -34.82 6.73
N THR A 13 -5.90 -35.30 7.92
CA THR A 13 -6.57 -34.55 8.99
C THR A 13 -5.63 -34.24 10.14
N ILE A 14 -6.03 -33.33 11.04
CA ILE A 14 -5.28 -33.04 12.27
C ILE A 14 -5.15 -34.29 13.18
N TYR A 15 -6.10 -35.21 13.08
CA TYR A 15 -6.08 -36.49 13.82
C TYR A 15 -4.95 -37.40 13.32
N ASP A 16 -4.67 -37.40 12.03
CA ASP A 16 -3.60 -38.20 11.44
C ASP A 16 -2.22 -37.69 11.83
N ILE A 17 -2.03 -36.36 11.87
CA ILE A 17 -0.80 -35.73 12.38
C ILE A 17 -0.64 -36.06 13.88
N ALA A 18 -1.70 -35.91 14.67
CA ALA A 18 -1.67 -36.19 16.09
C ALA A 18 -1.27 -37.65 16.38
N ARG A 19 -1.84 -38.59 15.63
CA ARG A 19 -1.51 -40.02 15.69
C ARG A 19 -0.04 -40.28 15.37
N GLN A 20 0.47 -39.65 14.30
CA GLN A 20 1.84 -39.88 13.84
C GLN A 20 2.89 -39.17 14.72
N ALA A 21 2.57 -38.02 15.29
CA ALA A 21 3.42 -37.30 16.24
C ALA A 21 3.36 -37.84 17.68
N GLY A 22 2.41 -38.77 18.00
CA GLY A 22 2.20 -39.30 19.33
C GLY A 22 1.72 -38.27 20.35
N VAL A 23 0.91 -37.28 19.92
CA VAL A 23 0.45 -36.17 20.76
C VAL A 23 -1.08 -35.97 20.59
N SER A 24 -1.67 -35.16 21.48
CA SER A 24 -3.07 -34.80 21.34
C SER A 24 -3.31 -33.85 20.16
N THR A 25 -4.52 -33.84 19.60
CA THR A 25 -4.94 -32.88 18.57
C THR A 25 -4.79 -31.42 19.03
N THR A 26 -5.00 -31.17 20.33
CA THR A 26 -4.76 -29.86 20.97
C THR A 26 -3.29 -29.46 20.89
N THR A 27 -2.35 -30.40 21.09
CA THR A 27 -0.91 -30.15 20.97
C THR A 27 -0.53 -29.84 19.52
N VAL A 28 -1.07 -30.60 18.56
CA VAL A 28 -0.89 -30.31 17.12
C VAL A 28 -1.43 -28.93 16.78
N HIS A 29 -2.64 -28.60 17.24
CA HIS A 29 -3.23 -27.29 17.03
C HIS A 29 -2.34 -26.16 17.56
N LYS A 30 -1.86 -26.27 18.81
CA LYS A 30 -0.94 -25.29 19.41
C LYS A 30 0.36 -25.18 18.63
N ALA A 31 0.94 -26.30 18.16
CA ALA A 31 2.15 -26.30 17.35
C ALA A 31 1.97 -25.58 16.00
N LEU A 32 0.90 -25.91 15.28
CA LEU A 32 0.55 -25.32 13.98
C LEU A 32 0.21 -23.83 14.06
N HIS A 33 -0.24 -23.33 15.24
CA HIS A 33 -0.64 -21.93 15.44
C HIS A 33 0.36 -21.12 16.29
N GLY A 34 1.56 -21.65 16.55
CA GLY A 34 2.58 -20.90 17.29
C GLY A 34 2.26 -20.64 18.77
N GLN A 35 1.20 -21.28 19.32
CA GLN A 35 0.73 -21.02 20.68
C GLN A 35 1.69 -21.58 21.75
N LYS A 36 1.69 -20.96 22.93
CA LYS A 36 2.48 -21.42 24.09
C LYS A 36 2.03 -22.81 24.57
N GLY A 37 2.96 -23.57 25.19
CA GLY A 37 2.69 -24.88 25.77
C GLY A 37 3.08 -26.07 24.88
N VAL A 38 3.90 -25.83 23.85
CA VAL A 38 4.58 -26.85 23.04
C VAL A 38 6.05 -26.45 22.97
N SER A 39 6.97 -27.37 23.27
CA SER A 39 8.42 -27.12 23.14
C SER A 39 8.80 -26.88 21.69
N ASP A 40 9.86 -26.11 21.47
CA ASP A 40 10.31 -25.76 20.10
C ASP A 40 10.69 -27.00 19.29
N ALA A 41 11.36 -27.98 19.91
CA ALA A 41 11.71 -29.25 19.28
C ALA A 41 10.44 -30.00 18.80
N LYS A 42 9.43 -30.13 19.67
CA LYS A 42 8.19 -30.82 19.32
C LYS A 42 7.34 -30.04 18.31
N ARG A 43 7.42 -28.71 18.35
CA ARG A 43 6.79 -27.84 17.33
C ARG A 43 7.38 -28.09 15.95
N GLN A 44 8.71 -28.11 15.84
CA GLN A 44 9.40 -28.37 14.57
C GLN A 44 9.06 -29.75 14.01
N GLU A 45 9.05 -30.77 14.87
CA GLU A 45 8.63 -32.13 14.48
C GLU A 45 7.21 -32.14 13.88
N ILE A 46 6.25 -31.51 14.55
CA ILE A 46 4.86 -31.46 14.09
C ILE A 46 4.72 -30.68 12.77
N LEU A 47 5.44 -29.57 12.62
CA LEU A 47 5.43 -28.78 11.39
C LEU A 47 5.99 -29.58 10.20
N LEU A 48 7.09 -30.31 10.43
CA LEU A 48 7.71 -31.16 9.40
C LEU A 48 6.78 -32.33 9.01
N LEU A 49 6.12 -32.96 9.98
CA LEU A 49 5.14 -34.00 9.71
C LEU A 49 3.95 -33.47 8.90
N ALA A 50 3.41 -32.31 9.26
CA ALA A 50 2.32 -31.68 8.54
C ALA A 50 2.71 -31.39 7.08
N GLN A 51 3.94 -30.92 6.86
CA GLN A 51 4.48 -30.65 5.52
C GLN A 51 4.64 -31.96 4.72
N ASN A 52 5.26 -32.98 5.30
CA ASN A 52 5.51 -34.28 4.64
C ASN A 52 4.22 -35.01 4.29
N MET A 53 3.18 -34.85 5.10
CA MET A 53 1.86 -35.44 4.87
C MET A 53 0.99 -34.61 3.92
N ASN A 54 1.49 -33.50 3.36
CA ASN A 54 0.71 -32.55 2.56
C ASN A 54 -0.59 -32.12 3.26
N TYR A 55 -0.52 -31.92 4.60
CA TYR A 55 -1.68 -31.49 5.37
C TYR A 55 -2.11 -30.10 4.94
N ALA A 56 -3.23 -30.03 4.22
CA ALA A 56 -3.93 -28.77 3.97
C ALA A 56 -4.92 -28.55 5.11
N ARG A 57 -4.76 -27.43 5.85
CA ARG A 57 -5.73 -27.05 6.89
C ARG A 57 -7.14 -27.05 6.30
N ASN A 58 -8.05 -27.71 6.93
CA ASN A 58 -9.47 -27.65 6.55
C ASN A 58 -10.06 -26.30 7.02
N THR A 59 -9.72 -25.23 6.28
CA THR A 59 -10.21 -23.88 6.55
C THR A 59 -11.72 -23.78 6.43
N ALA A 60 -12.35 -24.61 5.57
CA ALA A 60 -13.79 -24.61 5.38
C ALA A 60 -14.55 -25.06 6.66
N ALA A 61 -14.11 -26.12 7.34
CA ALA A 61 -14.74 -26.58 8.58
C ALA A 61 -14.52 -25.61 9.75
N GLN A 62 -13.34 -24.96 9.81
CA GLN A 62 -13.05 -23.93 10.80
C GLN A 62 -13.87 -22.66 10.53
N ASN A 63 -14.05 -22.29 9.27
CA ASN A 63 -14.83 -21.12 8.87
C ASN A 63 -16.33 -21.28 9.13
N LEU A 64 -16.85 -22.53 9.09
CA LEU A 64 -18.27 -22.79 9.43
C LEU A 64 -18.61 -22.44 10.89
N ALA A 65 -17.68 -22.69 11.81
CA ALA A 65 -17.86 -22.43 13.25
C ALA A 65 -17.47 -20.98 13.66
N ARG A 66 -16.90 -20.18 12.75
CA ARG A 66 -16.42 -18.83 13.05
C ARG A 66 -17.53 -17.80 13.03
N LYS A 67 -17.45 -16.84 13.96
CA LYS A 67 -18.17 -15.56 13.85
C LYS A 67 -17.69 -14.82 12.61
N GLU A 68 -18.59 -14.14 11.93
CA GLU A 68 -18.25 -13.19 10.87
C GLU A 68 -17.29 -12.10 11.40
N LEU A 69 -16.23 -11.80 10.65
CA LEU A 69 -15.31 -10.71 10.92
C LEU A 69 -15.74 -9.49 10.11
N ARG A 70 -16.05 -8.41 10.80
CA ARG A 70 -16.58 -7.16 10.25
C ARG A 70 -15.48 -6.13 10.21
N ILE A 71 -15.05 -5.73 9.00
CA ILE A 71 -13.98 -4.75 8.80
C ILE A 71 -14.57 -3.43 8.31
N GLY A 72 -14.45 -2.39 9.12
CA GLY A 72 -14.76 -1.03 8.71
C GLY A 72 -13.70 -0.51 7.73
N VAL A 73 -14.13 0.26 6.72
CA VAL A 73 -13.25 0.92 5.75
C VAL A 73 -13.63 2.39 5.69
N VAL A 74 -12.72 3.24 6.11
CA VAL A 74 -12.86 4.69 6.09
C VAL A 74 -11.77 5.28 5.21
N ALA A 75 -12.16 6.04 4.19
CA ALA A 75 -11.23 6.63 3.26
C ALA A 75 -11.59 8.08 2.96
N GLU A 76 -10.61 8.97 3.07
CA GLU A 76 -10.73 10.34 2.57
C GLU A 76 -10.22 10.36 1.12
N VAL A 77 -11.14 10.46 0.17
CA VAL A 77 -10.83 10.40 -1.26
C VAL A 77 -10.57 11.81 -1.81
N CYS A 78 -9.48 12.44 -1.38
CA CYS A 78 -9.04 13.73 -1.92
C CYS A 78 -8.49 13.61 -3.35
N ASN A 79 -7.88 12.49 -3.66
CA ASN A 79 -7.49 12.08 -5.00
C ASN A 79 -8.34 10.89 -5.40
N ARG A 80 -9.29 11.14 -6.31
CA ARG A 80 -10.30 10.16 -6.70
C ARG A 80 -9.68 8.86 -7.22
N GLU A 81 -8.67 8.96 -8.10
CA GLU A 81 -8.07 7.82 -8.76
C GLU A 81 -7.23 7.00 -7.77
N PHE A 82 -6.37 7.65 -7.01
CA PHE A 82 -5.52 7.00 -6.00
C PHE A 82 -6.35 6.34 -4.89
N GLY A 83 -7.32 7.08 -4.35
CA GLY A 83 -8.22 6.56 -3.31
C GLY A 83 -9.09 5.41 -3.82
N SER A 84 -9.62 5.52 -5.05
CA SER A 84 -10.41 4.47 -5.69
C SER A 84 -9.59 3.19 -5.90
N SER A 85 -8.30 3.32 -6.25
CA SER A 85 -7.40 2.19 -6.41
C SER A 85 -7.18 1.45 -5.08
N ILE A 86 -6.96 2.16 -3.97
CA ILE A 86 -6.90 1.56 -2.63
C ILE A 86 -8.19 0.79 -2.31
N ILE A 87 -9.36 1.44 -2.54
CA ILE A 87 -10.67 0.84 -2.26
C ILE A 87 -10.89 -0.42 -3.12
N ASN A 88 -10.51 -0.37 -4.39
CA ASN A 88 -10.62 -1.51 -5.29
C ASN A 88 -9.72 -2.66 -4.83
N GLY A 89 -8.51 -2.39 -4.35
CA GLY A 89 -7.63 -3.37 -3.73
C GLY A 89 -8.26 -4.03 -2.49
N ILE A 90 -8.89 -3.24 -1.62
CA ILE A 90 -9.62 -3.73 -0.45
C ILE A 90 -10.78 -4.63 -0.89
N LYS A 91 -11.63 -4.17 -1.83
CA LYS A 91 -12.78 -4.93 -2.34
C LYS A 91 -12.35 -6.26 -2.96
N PHE A 92 -11.27 -6.23 -3.75
CA PHE A 92 -10.73 -7.44 -4.36
C PHE A 92 -10.27 -8.46 -3.31
N ALA A 93 -9.53 -8.02 -2.29
CA ALA A 93 -9.06 -8.92 -1.23
C ALA A 93 -10.22 -9.49 -0.40
N LEU A 94 -11.24 -8.68 -0.13
CA LEU A 94 -12.47 -9.14 0.53
C LEU A 94 -13.19 -10.22 -0.30
N ASP A 95 -13.30 -10.04 -1.62
CA ASP A 95 -13.90 -11.05 -2.51
C ASP A 95 -13.09 -12.35 -2.54
N GLN A 96 -11.75 -12.26 -2.60
CA GLN A 96 -10.88 -13.43 -2.51
C GLN A 96 -11.03 -14.19 -1.18
N LEU A 97 -11.39 -13.50 -0.12
CA LEU A 97 -11.55 -14.05 1.24
C LEU A 97 -13.03 -14.25 1.65
N LYS A 98 -13.98 -14.15 0.72
CA LYS A 98 -15.42 -14.26 1.02
C LYS A 98 -15.81 -15.55 1.75
N ASP A 99 -15.17 -16.67 1.41
CA ASP A 99 -15.41 -17.96 2.07
C ASP A 99 -14.84 -18.01 3.51
N SER A 100 -14.06 -17.00 3.89
CA SER A 100 -13.48 -16.88 5.22
C SER A 100 -14.34 -16.07 6.20
N LYS A 101 -15.59 -15.77 5.82
CA LYS A 101 -16.54 -14.94 6.62
C LYS A 101 -15.96 -13.56 6.98
N LEU A 102 -15.29 -12.93 6.02
CA LEU A 102 -14.76 -11.58 6.14
C LEU A 102 -15.67 -10.64 5.36
N THR A 103 -16.25 -9.65 6.01
CA THR A 103 -17.16 -8.68 5.40
C THR A 103 -16.64 -7.25 5.59
N GLY A 104 -16.56 -6.47 4.50
CA GLY A 104 -16.19 -5.07 4.53
C GLY A 104 -17.40 -4.14 4.65
N TYR A 105 -17.32 -3.20 5.56
CA TYR A 105 -18.31 -2.13 5.77
C TYR A 105 -17.67 -0.80 5.42
N PHE A 106 -18.16 -0.17 4.37
CA PHE A 106 -17.55 1.05 3.84
C PHE A 106 -18.28 2.28 4.39
N GLY A 107 -17.51 3.24 4.88
CA GLY A 107 -18.01 4.59 5.16
C GLY A 107 -18.43 5.29 3.86
N HIS A 108 -18.77 6.57 3.94
CA HIS A 108 -19.15 7.32 2.76
C HIS A 108 -17.94 7.46 1.81
N LEU A 109 -18.11 7.02 0.57
CA LEU A 109 -17.08 7.03 -0.47
C LEU A 109 -17.35 8.10 -1.55
N GLU A 110 -18.10 9.13 -1.23
CA GLU A 110 -18.46 10.19 -2.17
C GLU A 110 -17.30 11.13 -2.49
N ASN A 111 -17.28 11.68 -3.70
CA ASN A 111 -16.16 12.41 -4.33
C ASN A 111 -15.75 13.73 -3.66
N SER A 112 -16.35 14.11 -2.56
CA SER A 112 -16.07 15.36 -1.85
C SER A 112 -16.34 15.21 -0.35
N LEU A 113 -15.72 14.18 0.26
CA LEU A 113 -15.84 14.06 1.69
C LEU A 113 -15.12 15.22 2.36
N SER A 114 -15.91 16.05 3.04
CA SER A 114 -15.34 17.02 3.96
C SER A 114 -14.64 16.26 5.09
N ARG A 115 -13.50 16.74 5.53
CA ARG A 115 -12.76 16.14 6.64
C ARG A 115 -13.61 15.83 7.88
N PRO A 116 -14.53 16.73 8.34
CA PRO A 116 -15.45 16.40 9.43
C PRO A 116 -16.26 15.12 9.18
N ARG A 117 -16.59 14.82 7.93
CA ARG A 117 -17.32 13.60 7.58
C ARG A 117 -16.48 12.35 7.74
N VAL A 118 -15.21 12.38 7.32
CA VAL A 118 -14.28 11.26 7.49
C VAL A 118 -14.03 10.95 8.96
N LEU A 119 -13.85 11.98 9.79
CA LEU A 119 -13.71 11.82 11.23
C LEU A 119 -14.98 11.26 11.88
N ALA A 120 -16.17 11.68 11.40
CA ALA A 120 -17.44 11.13 11.86
C ALA A 120 -17.58 9.66 11.45
N ASP A 121 -17.31 9.30 10.20
CA ASP A 121 -17.33 7.91 9.73
C ASP A 121 -16.35 7.03 10.51
N PHE A 122 -15.15 7.55 10.81
CA PHE A 122 -14.17 6.82 11.62
C PHE A 122 -14.67 6.59 13.05
N ARG A 123 -15.24 7.60 13.67
CA ARG A 123 -15.86 7.52 15.00
C ARG A 123 -17.00 6.50 15.01
N ASP A 124 -17.87 6.55 14.01
CA ASP A 124 -19.03 5.65 13.90
C ASP A 124 -18.57 4.20 13.72
N MET A 125 -17.56 3.94 12.88
CA MET A 125 -16.98 2.60 12.70
C MET A 125 -16.34 2.10 14.01
N LEU A 126 -15.59 2.95 14.72
CA LEU A 126 -14.99 2.56 16.00
C LEU A 126 -16.02 2.28 17.10
N ASN A 127 -17.20 2.92 17.08
CA ASN A 127 -18.27 2.71 18.05
C ASN A 127 -19.28 1.61 17.65
N SER A 128 -19.24 1.15 16.41
CA SER A 128 -20.11 0.07 15.91
C SER A 128 -19.54 -1.32 16.19
N ASP A 129 -20.22 -2.37 15.73
CA ASP A 129 -19.79 -3.77 15.91
C ASP A 129 -18.69 -4.19 14.92
N MET A 130 -17.74 -3.31 14.61
CA MET A 130 -16.59 -3.66 13.78
C MET A 130 -15.54 -4.40 14.63
N ASP A 131 -14.95 -5.42 14.03
CA ASP A 131 -13.84 -6.17 14.61
C ASP A 131 -12.49 -5.51 14.31
N ALA A 132 -12.39 -4.73 13.23
CA ALA A 132 -11.22 -3.94 12.85
C ALA A 132 -11.59 -2.77 11.93
N VAL A 133 -10.67 -1.80 11.75
CA VAL A 133 -10.87 -0.68 10.81
C VAL A 133 -9.62 -0.48 9.94
N ASN A 134 -9.84 -0.39 8.63
CA ASN A 134 -8.88 0.13 7.67
C ASN A 134 -9.15 1.62 7.45
N LEU A 135 -8.15 2.44 7.69
CA LEU A 135 -8.25 3.89 7.60
C LEU A 135 -7.26 4.43 6.55
N PHE A 136 -7.77 5.09 5.52
CA PHE A 136 -6.97 5.91 4.61
C PHE A 136 -7.12 7.38 5.00
N PRO A 137 -6.19 7.92 5.82
CA PRO A 137 -6.29 9.27 6.34
C PRO A 137 -5.64 10.27 5.41
N THR A 138 -6.13 11.51 5.44
CA THR A 138 -5.40 12.68 4.94
C THR A 138 -5.20 13.70 6.07
N GLY A 139 -4.15 14.52 6.00
CA GLY A 139 -3.82 15.48 7.06
C GLY A 139 -4.80 16.65 7.21
N PRO A 140 -4.79 17.39 8.30
CA PRO A 140 -3.93 17.34 9.48
C PRO A 140 -4.28 16.16 10.40
N TYR A 141 -3.23 15.46 10.87
CA TYR A 141 -3.39 14.17 11.56
C TYR A 141 -3.71 14.28 13.05
N LYS A 142 -3.50 15.46 13.67
CA LYS A 142 -3.69 15.66 15.10
C LYS A 142 -5.11 15.35 15.59
N GLU A 143 -6.10 15.59 14.75
CA GLU A 143 -7.51 15.33 15.09
C GLU A 143 -7.83 13.83 15.30
N TYR A 144 -6.99 12.94 14.77
CA TYR A 144 -7.16 11.50 14.97
C TYR A 144 -6.73 11.01 16.37
N GLU A 145 -5.94 11.79 17.11
CA GLU A 145 -5.46 11.42 18.46
C GLU A 145 -6.61 11.21 19.44
N GLU A 146 -7.74 11.92 19.25
CA GLU A 146 -8.94 11.77 20.09
C GLU A 146 -9.54 10.36 20.07
N PHE A 147 -9.25 9.56 19.03
CA PHE A 147 -9.79 8.21 18.90
C PHE A 147 -9.01 7.14 19.66
N ASN A 148 -7.82 7.46 20.19
CA ASN A 148 -6.99 6.49 20.93
C ASN A 148 -7.74 5.84 22.08
N ALA A 149 -8.47 6.63 22.87
CA ALA A 149 -9.24 6.10 24.00
C ALA A 149 -10.28 5.04 23.57
N ILE A 150 -10.90 5.21 22.40
CA ILE A 150 -11.88 4.25 21.87
C ILE A 150 -11.15 3.01 21.34
N ILE A 151 -10.08 3.20 20.57
CA ILE A 151 -9.28 2.11 19.98
C ILE A 151 -8.73 1.21 21.08
N GLU A 152 -8.11 1.79 22.10
CA GLU A 152 -7.51 1.06 23.23
C GLU A 152 -8.57 0.43 24.13
N GLY A 153 -9.60 1.20 24.49
CA GLY A 153 -10.67 0.72 25.36
C GLY A 153 -11.46 -0.45 24.79
N ARG A 154 -11.61 -0.52 23.47
CA ARG A 154 -12.27 -1.60 22.75
C ARG A 154 -11.30 -2.62 22.16
N ASN A 155 -10.01 -2.37 22.22
CA ASN A 155 -8.96 -3.18 21.60
C ASN A 155 -9.24 -3.48 20.11
N ILE A 156 -9.66 -2.45 19.35
CA ILE A 156 -9.98 -2.58 17.92
C ILE A 156 -8.69 -2.41 17.11
N PRO A 157 -8.24 -3.40 16.33
CA PRO A 157 -7.11 -3.25 15.42
C PRO A 157 -7.42 -2.21 14.33
N VAL A 158 -6.57 -1.20 14.21
CA VAL A 158 -6.64 -0.20 13.15
C VAL A 158 -5.41 -0.35 12.25
N ILE A 159 -5.61 -0.41 10.94
CA ILE A 159 -4.53 -0.31 9.94
C ILE A 159 -4.69 1.01 9.20
N THR A 160 -3.62 1.84 9.21
CA THR A 160 -3.57 3.05 8.38
C THR A 160 -2.95 2.72 7.02
N ILE A 161 -3.47 3.33 5.95
CA ILE A 161 -3.05 3.08 4.57
C ILE A 161 -2.56 4.40 3.97
N ASN A 162 -1.44 4.35 3.27
CA ASN A 162 -0.72 5.43 2.58
C ASN A 162 -0.02 6.41 3.53
N ASN A 163 -0.66 6.85 4.60
CA ASN A 163 -0.09 7.82 5.54
C ASN A 163 -0.09 7.26 6.96
N GLU A 164 0.99 7.51 7.69
CA GLU A 164 1.05 7.29 9.12
C GLU A 164 0.35 8.45 9.85
N ILE A 165 -0.36 8.12 10.90
CA ILE A 165 -0.90 9.10 11.82
C ILE A 165 -0.03 9.06 13.09
N PRO A 166 0.79 10.09 13.34
CA PRO A 166 1.58 10.15 14.56
C PRO A 166 0.71 9.97 15.80
N HIS A 167 1.19 9.21 16.76
CA HIS A 167 0.53 8.96 18.05
C HIS A 167 -0.82 8.24 18.00
N LEU A 168 -1.28 7.74 16.84
CA LEU A 168 -2.46 6.90 16.79
C LEU A 168 -2.11 5.46 17.19
N SER A 169 -2.90 4.90 18.10
CA SER A 169 -2.81 3.49 18.51
C SER A 169 -3.26 2.58 17.37
N CYS A 170 -2.38 2.32 16.39
CA CYS A 170 -2.67 1.44 15.27
C CYS A 170 -1.92 0.10 15.36
N LEU A 171 -2.51 -0.94 14.74
CA LEU A 171 -1.90 -2.26 14.60
C LEU A 171 -0.70 -2.21 13.64
N CYS A 172 -0.89 -1.57 12.49
CA CYS A 172 0.10 -1.43 11.43
C CYS A 172 -0.17 -0.17 10.60
N SER A 173 0.89 0.46 10.08
CA SER A 173 0.81 1.51 9.06
C SER A 173 1.44 1.03 7.76
N ILE A 174 0.67 0.99 6.67
CA ILE A 174 1.13 0.67 5.33
C ILE A 174 1.38 1.98 4.60
N GLN A 175 2.61 2.21 4.15
CA GLN A 175 3.03 3.49 3.58
C GLN A 175 3.74 3.30 2.23
N GLN A 176 3.75 4.33 1.41
CA GLN A 176 4.65 4.39 0.27
C GLN A 176 6.11 4.56 0.73
N ASP A 177 7.05 3.93 0.04
CA ASP A 177 8.49 4.17 0.26
C ASP A 177 8.92 5.45 -0.47
N GLY A 178 8.76 6.60 0.20
CA GLY A 178 9.11 7.90 -0.37
C GLY A 178 10.59 8.02 -0.71
N VAL A 179 11.48 7.42 0.07
CA VAL A 179 12.92 7.44 -0.21
C VAL A 179 13.22 6.66 -1.49
N MET A 180 12.65 5.48 -1.65
CA MET A 180 12.82 4.68 -2.86
C MET A 180 12.21 5.39 -4.07
N LEU A 181 11.04 6.04 -3.90
CA LEU A 181 10.38 6.81 -4.95
C LEU A 181 11.30 7.91 -5.50
N GLY A 182 11.88 8.72 -4.60
CA GLY A 182 12.80 9.78 -5.02
C GLY A 182 14.08 9.27 -5.67
N ARG A 183 14.66 8.18 -5.13
CA ARG A 183 15.85 7.54 -5.74
C ARG A 183 15.58 7.03 -7.15
N MET A 184 14.47 6.31 -7.33
CA MET A 184 14.09 5.78 -8.65
C MET A 184 13.82 6.90 -9.65
N ALA A 185 13.13 7.98 -9.22
CA ALA A 185 12.96 9.17 -10.06
C ALA A 185 14.30 9.82 -10.43
N GLY A 186 15.23 9.93 -9.47
CA GLY A 186 16.57 10.47 -9.70
C GLY A 186 17.42 9.63 -10.65
N ASP A 187 17.37 8.29 -10.51
CA ASP A 187 18.06 7.38 -11.42
C ASP A 187 17.51 7.50 -12.85
N LEU A 188 16.19 7.54 -13.02
CA LEU A 188 15.55 7.78 -14.33
C LEU A 188 15.93 9.14 -14.90
N MET A 189 15.93 10.19 -14.08
CA MET A 189 16.34 11.54 -14.51
C MET A 189 17.78 11.55 -15.00
N ASN A 190 18.70 10.91 -14.29
CA ASN A 190 20.09 10.77 -14.67
C ASN A 190 20.30 9.93 -15.94
N LEU A 191 19.45 8.95 -16.20
CA LEU A 191 19.49 8.13 -17.43
C LEU A 191 19.00 8.91 -18.66
N CYS A 192 18.00 9.76 -18.48
CA CYS A 192 17.36 10.49 -19.58
C CYS A 192 18.02 11.83 -19.91
N ASN A 193 18.89 12.35 -19.04
CA ASN A 193 19.66 13.58 -19.27
C ASN A 193 21.15 13.21 -19.40
N PRO A 194 21.71 13.22 -20.61
CA PRO A 194 23.13 12.93 -20.84
C PRO A 194 24.02 14.12 -20.42
N GLY A 195 24.12 14.37 -19.16
CA GLY A 195 24.80 15.48 -18.51
C GLY A 195 24.22 15.69 -17.12
N ALA A 196 24.56 16.83 -16.50
CA ALA A 196 23.98 17.18 -15.21
C ALA A 196 22.53 17.68 -15.42
N ALA A 197 21.56 17.04 -14.77
CA ALA A 197 20.16 17.48 -14.84
C ALA A 197 19.90 18.64 -13.87
N ASN A 198 19.54 19.81 -14.38
CA ASN A 198 18.88 20.83 -13.56
C ASN A 198 17.40 20.47 -13.48
N ALA A 199 16.93 20.15 -12.31
CA ALA A 199 15.58 19.64 -12.13
C ALA A 199 14.78 20.45 -11.08
N VAL A 200 13.46 20.33 -11.17
CA VAL A 200 12.54 20.79 -10.13
C VAL A 200 11.72 19.62 -9.62
N PHE A 201 11.33 19.68 -8.34
CA PHE A 201 10.37 18.77 -7.73
C PHE A 201 9.06 19.51 -7.49
N ILE A 202 7.95 18.86 -7.82
CA ILE A 202 6.60 19.35 -7.51
C ILE A 202 5.97 18.40 -6.52
N GLY A 203 5.69 18.90 -5.31
CA GLY A 203 5.16 18.12 -4.19
C GLY A 203 5.06 18.98 -2.94
N SER A 204 4.98 18.37 -1.75
CA SER A 204 4.89 19.08 -0.48
C SER A 204 5.99 18.64 0.50
N LYS A 205 6.60 19.62 1.16
CA LYS A 205 7.55 19.39 2.27
C LYS A 205 6.85 19.00 3.57
N GLU A 206 5.59 19.35 3.70
CA GLU A 206 4.79 19.04 4.91
C GLU A 206 4.36 17.57 4.93
N VAL A 207 4.25 16.92 3.76
CA VAL A 207 3.93 15.52 3.66
C VAL A 207 5.20 14.69 3.74
N HIS A 208 5.39 13.95 4.83
CA HIS A 208 6.63 13.23 5.14
C HIS A 208 7.18 12.40 3.98
N ALA A 209 6.33 11.60 3.32
CA ALA A 209 6.75 10.76 2.19
C ALA A 209 7.17 11.58 0.97
N GLN A 210 6.52 12.71 0.69
CA GLN A 210 6.86 13.60 -0.43
C GLN A 210 8.15 14.37 -0.16
N ASN A 211 8.35 14.83 1.08
CA ASN A 211 9.61 15.46 1.49
C ASN A 211 10.78 14.47 1.38
N ALA A 212 10.59 13.23 1.85
CA ALA A 212 11.59 12.16 1.69
C ALA A 212 11.90 11.87 0.22
N SER A 213 10.89 11.94 -0.66
CA SER A 213 11.09 11.79 -2.11
C SER A 213 11.90 12.94 -2.70
N ALA A 214 11.62 14.18 -2.31
CA ALA A 214 12.37 15.34 -2.78
C ALA A 214 13.85 15.26 -2.42
N LEU A 215 14.14 15.00 -1.12
CA LEU A 215 15.51 14.89 -0.62
C LEU A 215 16.29 13.74 -1.29
N SER A 216 15.69 12.58 -1.41
CA SER A 216 16.36 11.43 -2.03
C SER A 216 16.48 11.54 -3.54
N PHE A 217 15.59 12.28 -4.21
CA PHE A 217 15.72 12.68 -5.61
C PHE A 217 16.92 13.60 -5.79
N GLU A 218 17.02 14.67 -4.98
CA GLU A 218 18.15 15.60 -4.99
C GLU A 218 19.49 14.88 -4.79
N GLU A 219 19.62 14.07 -3.75
CA GLU A 219 20.82 13.27 -3.49
C GLU A 219 21.20 12.37 -4.68
N THR A 220 20.20 11.85 -5.39
CA THR A 220 20.44 10.91 -6.49
C THR A 220 20.87 11.63 -7.78
N ILE A 221 20.24 12.74 -8.15
CA ILE A 221 20.68 13.52 -9.33
C ILE A 221 22.06 14.14 -9.10
N ALA A 222 22.37 14.56 -7.87
CA ALA A 222 23.66 15.14 -7.52
C ALA A 222 24.85 14.19 -7.77
N LYS A 223 24.65 12.86 -7.73
CA LYS A 223 25.70 11.86 -8.04
C LYS A 223 26.22 11.96 -9.47
N LYS A 224 25.46 12.57 -10.37
CA LYS A 224 25.83 12.85 -11.77
C LYS A 224 26.09 14.33 -12.02
N GLY A 225 26.26 15.13 -10.97
CA GLY A 225 26.45 16.58 -11.05
C GLY A 225 25.17 17.36 -11.27
N GLY A 226 24.02 16.73 -11.17
CA GLY A 226 22.71 17.39 -11.28
C GLY A 226 22.40 18.24 -10.06
N ASN A 227 21.45 19.14 -10.21
CA ASN A 227 21.02 20.09 -9.18
C ASN A 227 19.50 20.16 -9.10
N LEU A 228 18.97 20.17 -7.86
CA LEU A 228 17.58 20.48 -7.60
C LEU A 228 17.41 22.01 -7.45
N SER A 229 16.92 22.65 -8.50
CA SER A 229 16.80 24.12 -8.56
C SER A 229 15.72 24.63 -7.62
N SER A 230 14.63 23.90 -7.45
CA SER A 230 13.55 24.27 -6.53
C SER A 230 12.62 23.12 -6.19
N ILE A 231 11.93 23.25 -5.05
CA ILE A 231 10.77 22.46 -4.68
C ILE A 231 9.56 23.37 -4.72
N TYR A 232 8.60 23.04 -5.59
CA TYR A 232 7.32 23.74 -5.68
C TYR A 232 6.27 23.04 -4.84
N GLU A 233 5.77 23.75 -3.82
CA GLU A 233 4.74 23.26 -2.92
C GLU A 233 3.37 23.23 -3.63
N THR A 234 2.71 22.07 -3.62
CA THR A 234 1.33 21.93 -4.08
C THR A 234 0.37 21.97 -2.91
N GLN A 235 -0.70 22.74 -3.05
CA GLN A 235 -1.93 22.52 -2.29
C GLN A 235 -2.92 21.73 -3.18
N VAL A 236 -3.89 21.05 -2.61
CA VAL A 236 -4.69 19.95 -3.22
C VAL A 236 -5.50 20.29 -4.49
N GLU A 237 -5.41 21.50 -5.06
CA GLU A 237 -6.25 21.92 -6.19
C GLU A 237 -5.56 21.80 -7.57
N ASN A 238 -6.26 21.26 -8.56
CA ASN A 238 -5.77 21.03 -9.93
C ASN A 238 -5.22 22.28 -10.65
N GLN A 239 -5.67 23.49 -10.29
CA GLN A 239 -5.19 24.74 -10.88
C GLN A 239 -3.79 25.13 -10.43
N ILE A 240 -3.29 24.58 -9.35
CA ILE A 240 -1.98 24.92 -8.78
C ILE A 240 -0.84 24.45 -9.67
N GLY A 241 -0.95 23.25 -10.28
CA GLY A 241 0.05 22.77 -11.24
C GLY A 241 0.32 23.77 -12.37
N PHE A 242 -0.73 24.45 -12.84
CA PHE A 242 -0.65 25.45 -13.88
C PHE A 242 0.14 26.72 -13.44
N VAL A 243 -0.18 27.25 -12.27
CA VAL A 243 0.51 28.45 -11.70
C VAL A 243 1.96 28.12 -11.32
N LEU A 244 2.19 26.95 -10.72
CA LEU A 244 3.54 26.52 -10.35
C LEU A 244 4.44 26.37 -11.57
N THR A 245 3.92 25.84 -12.68
CA THR A 245 4.66 25.69 -13.93
C THR A 245 5.06 27.05 -14.50
N GLU A 246 4.18 28.06 -14.46
CA GLU A 246 4.48 29.41 -14.90
C GLU A 246 5.60 30.06 -14.08
N ASN A 247 5.53 29.94 -12.76
CA ASN A 247 6.59 30.41 -11.86
C ASN A 247 7.93 29.68 -12.11
N MET A 248 7.89 28.38 -12.37
CA MET A 248 9.07 27.59 -12.72
C MET A 248 9.72 28.09 -13.99
N LEU A 249 8.96 28.28 -15.05
CA LEU A 249 9.46 28.76 -16.35
C LEU A 249 10.11 30.16 -16.27
N HIS A 250 9.57 31.01 -15.40
CA HIS A 250 10.09 32.35 -15.17
C HIS A 250 11.38 32.36 -14.35
N ASN A 251 11.43 31.59 -13.27
CA ASN A 251 12.51 31.66 -12.27
C ASN A 251 13.70 30.75 -12.59
N TYR A 252 13.48 29.67 -13.37
CA TYR A 252 14.47 28.61 -13.62
C TYR A 252 14.48 28.20 -15.10
N PRO A 253 14.91 29.09 -16.02
CA PRO A 253 14.90 28.80 -17.46
C PRO A 253 15.88 27.67 -17.86
N GLU A 254 16.86 27.35 -17.02
CA GLU A 254 17.87 26.32 -17.23
C GLU A 254 17.39 24.91 -16.90
N VAL A 255 16.17 24.75 -16.31
CA VAL A 255 15.63 23.45 -15.93
C VAL A 255 15.42 22.59 -17.17
N SER A 256 15.88 21.36 -17.10
CA SER A 256 15.71 20.31 -18.12
C SER A 256 14.89 19.11 -17.65
N GLY A 257 14.70 18.98 -16.34
CA GLY A 257 13.98 17.87 -15.71
C GLY A 257 12.89 18.33 -14.75
N ILE A 258 11.77 17.62 -14.77
CA ILE A 258 10.63 17.86 -13.85
C ILE A 258 10.24 16.54 -13.22
N PHE A 259 10.28 16.47 -11.89
CA PHE A 259 9.69 15.37 -11.14
C PHE A 259 8.42 15.83 -10.45
N VAL A 260 7.27 15.33 -10.92
CA VAL A 260 5.96 15.58 -10.31
C VAL A 260 5.66 14.44 -9.35
N GLY A 261 6.00 14.61 -8.06
CA GLY A 261 5.85 13.62 -6.99
C GLY A 261 4.43 13.52 -6.42
N VAL A 262 3.45 14.11 -7.09
CA VAL A 262 2.03 14.17 -6.71
C VAL A 262 1.14 13.88 -7.92
N SER A 263 -0.13 13.58 -7.66
CA SER A 263 -1.07 13.18 -8.70
C SER A 263 -1.52 14.28 -9.68
N GLN A 264 -1.04 15.53 -9.52
CA GLN A 264 -1.49 16.69 -10.30
C GLN A 264 -0.62 16.97 -11.54
N CYS A 265 -0.05 15.96 -12.17
CA CYS A 265 0.85 16.16 -13.31
C CYS A 265 0.15 16.76 -14.55
N ILE A 266 -1.14 16.54 -14.73
CA ILE A 266 -1.90 17.01 -15.90
C ILE A 266 -1.82 18.53 -16.03
N GLY A 267 -2.07 19.28 -14.94
CA GLY A 267 -1.99 20.74 -14.97
C GLY A 267 -0.60 21.28 -15.33
N VAL A 268 0.47 20.59 -14.92
CA VAL A 268 1.86 20.91 -15.32
C VAL A 268 2.05 20.70 -16.81
N ILE A 269 1.62 19.57 -17.33
CA ILE A 269 1.80 19.18 -18.73
C ILE A 269 0.98 20.08 -19.65
N ASP A 270 -0.26 20.38 -19.30
CA ASP A 270 -1.13 21.28 -20.09
C ASP A 270 -0.53 22.67 -20.21
N LYS A 271 0.08 23.17 -19.12
CA LYS A 271 0.79 24.46 -19.17
C LYS A 271 2.00 24.42 -20.10
N LEU A 272 2.84 23.37 -20.02
CA LEU A 272 3.98 23.21 -20.91
C LEU A 272 3.56 23.07 -22.38
N LYS A 273 2.47 22.37 -22.65
CA LYS A 273 1.87 22.26 -23.99
C LYS A 273 1.37 23.60 -24.50
N SER A 274 0.75 24.42 -23.64
CA SER A 274 0.23 25.75 -24.03
C SER A 274 1.35 26.72 -24.49
N TYR A 275 2.58 26.45 -24.08
CA TYR A 275 3.78 27.19 -24.54
C TYR A 275 4.58 26.45 -25.62
N GLU A 276 4.11 25.32 -26.11
CA GLU A 276 4.80 24.48 -27.12
C GLU A 276 6.24 24.08 -26.71
N ILE A 277 6.47 23.85 -25.41
CA ILE A 277 7.82 23.58 -24.87
C ILE A 277 7.89 22.26 -24.09
N VAL A 278 6.85 21.43 -24.10
CA VAL A 278 6.81 20.19 -23.32
C VAL A 278 7.99 19.26 -23.67
N ASP A 279 8.37 19.19 -24.93
CA ASP A 279 9.47 18.35 -25.44
C ASP A 279 10.86 18.75 -24.94
N LYS A 280 10.99 19.95 -24.35
CA LYS A 280 12.25 20.42 -23.77
C LYS A 280 12.59 19.77 -22.45
N TYR A 281 11.61 19.15 -21.81
CA TYR A 281 11.75 18.62 -20.46
C TYR A 281 11.71 17.10 -20.43
N LYS A 282 12.52 16.50 -19.57
CA LYS A 282 12.34 15.12 -19.14
C LYS A 282 11.40 15.10 -17.95
N ILE A 283 10.21 14.53 -18.13
CA ILE A 283 9.14 14.57 -17.14
C ILE A 283 8.98 13.19 -16.54
N ILE A 284 9.11 13.09 -15.21
CA ILE A 284 8.84 11.90 -14.44
C ILE A 284 7.66 12.22 -13.53
N THR A 285 6.69 11.32 -13.47
CA THR A 285 5.48 11.52 -12.68
C THR A 285 5.27 10.35 -11.71
N VAL A 286 4.17 10.40 -10.98
CA VAL A 286 3.67 9.29 -10.18
C VAL A 286 2.28 8.88 -10.64
N ASP A 287 1.89 7.67 -10.26
CA ASP A 287 0.59 7.04 -10.51
C ASP A 287 0.35 6.61 -11.97
N THR A 288 -0.74 5.87 -12.16
CA THR A 288 -1.00 5.12 -13.42
C THR A 288 -2.46 5.23 -13.86
N TYR A 289 -3.12 6.37 -13.58
CA TYR A 289 -4.46 6.57 -14.11
C TYR A 289 -4.47 6.82 -15.63
N PRO A 290 -5.63 6.66 -16.29
CA PRO A 290 -5.71 6.64 -17.75
C PRO A 290 -5.02 7.81 -18.45
N GLU A 291 -5.21 9.02 -17.96
CA GLU A 291 -4.63 10.24 -18.56
C GLU A 291 -3.09 10.23 -18.47
N VAL A 292 -2.53 9.71 -17.38
CA VAL A 292 -1.06 9.58 -17.22
C VAL A 292 -0.52 8.54 -18.19
N LEU A 293 -1.21 7.40 -18.34
CA LEU A 293 -0.82 6.34 -19.26
C LEU A 293 -0.92 6.80 -20.72
N GLU A 294 -1.93 7.59 -21.08
CA GLU A 294 -2.04 8.21 -22.40
C GLU A 294 -0.87 9.14 -22.70
N LEU A 295 -0.48 9.99 -21.75
CA LEU A 295 0.67 10.88 -21.89
C LEU A 295 1.99 10.12 -21.98
N LEU A 296 2.10 9.00 -21.28
CA LEU A 296 3.27 8.12 -21.32
C LEU A 296 3.38 7.42 -22.68
N ASN A 297 2.27 6.90 -23.22
CA ASN A 297 2.20 6.28 -24.55
C ASN A 297 2.49 7.29 -25.69
N ALA A 298 2.07 8.55 -25.49
CA ALA A 298 2.38 9.63 -26.43
C ALA A 298 3.84 10.14 -26.34
N GLY A 299 4.66 9.61 -25.42
CA GLY A 299 6.05 10.02 -25.21
C GLY A 299 6.22 11.40 -24.57
N ILE A 300 5.15 11.99 -24.05
CA ILE A 300 5.16 13.30 -23.37
C ILE A 300 5.77 13.17 -21.97
N ILE A 301 5.45 12.10 -21.28
CA ILE A 301 6.04 11.69 -20.00
C ILE A 301 7.14 10.67 -20.29
N THR A 302 8.28 10.81 -19.66
CA THR A 302 9.42 9.88 -19.83
C THR A 302 9.18 8.56 -19.11
N ALA A 303 8.65 8.62 -17.88
CA ALA A 303 8.25 7.47 -17.08
C ALA A 303 7.27 7.92 -16.00
N THR A 304 6.47 6.99 -15.49
CA THR A 304 5.72 7.20 -14.25
C THR A 304 6.10 6.15 -13.22
N LEU A 305 6.00 6.51 -11.95
CA LEU A 305 6.26 5.64 -10.81
C LEU A 305 4.93 5.27 -10.15
N ASP A 306 4.48 4.04 -10.35
CA ASP A 306 3.30 3.52 -9.68
C ASP A 306 3.60 3.33 -8.18
N ARG A 307 2.88 4.05 -7.33
CA ARG A 307 2.97 3.97 -5.86
C ARG A 307 2.23 2.76 -5.27
N ARG A 308 1.60 1.98 -6.13
CA ARG A 308 0.93 0.71 -5.83
C ARG A 308 -0.22 0.84 -4.80
N PRO A 309 -1.14 1.79 -4.96
CA PRO A 309 -2.25 1.99 -4.04
C PRO A 309 -3.18 0.76 -3.95
N TYR A 310 -3.37 0.05 -5.05
CA TYR A 310 -4.16 -1.18 -5.10
C TYR A 310 -3.57 -2.27 -4.18
N ASP A 311 -2.24 -2.45 -4.21
CA ASP A 311 -1.54 -3.40 -3.35
C ASP A 311 -1.62 -3.03 -1.87
N MET A 312 -1.57 -1.72 -1.55
CA MET A 312 -1.75 -1.24 -0.18
C MET A 312 -3.12 -1.65 0.37
N GLY A 313 -4.17 -1.48 -0.45
CA GLY A 313 -5.53 -1.88 -0.08
C GLY A 313 -5.67 -3.38 0.15
N GLN A 314 -5.12 -4.21 -0.74
CA GLN A 314 -5.12 -5.67 -0.58
C GLN A 314 -4.37 -6.10 0.68
N LEU A 315 -3.16 -5.55 0.87
CA LEU A 315 -2.32 -5.90 2.01
C LEU A 315 -3.00 -5.61 3.34
N ALA A 316 -3.71 -4.48 3.45
CA ALA A 316 -4.45 -4.13 4.67
C ALA A 316 -5.46 -5.21 5.08
N VAL A 317 -6.22 -5.74 4.12
CA VAL A 317 -7.18 -6.83 4.37
C VAL A 317 -6.48 -8.13 4.73
N HIS A 318 -5.41 -8.49 4.01
CA HIS A 318 -4.68 -9.72 4.28
C HIS A 318 -3.99 -9.71 5.65
N LEU A 319 -3.46 -8.57 6.10
CA LEU A 319 -2.86 -8.43 7.43
C LEU A 319 -3.89 -8.62 8.54
N LEU A 320 -5.09 -8.03 8.41
CA LEU A 320 -6.18 -8.25 9.35
C LEU A 320 -6.63 -9.71 9.35
N TYR A 321 -6.77 -10.31 8.16
CA TYR A 321 -7.10 -11.73 8.06
C TYR A 321 -6.08 -12.63 8.76
N GLN A 322 -4.79 -12.39 8.57
CA GLN A 322 -3.72 -13.15 9.24
C GLN A 322 -3.72 -12.90 10.74
N TYR A 323 -3.93 -11.67 11.18
CA TYR A 323 -4.03 -11.32 12.59
C TYR A 323 -5.14 -12.10 13.29
N PHE A 324 -6.34 -12.07 12.75
CA PHE A 324 -7.48 -12.79 13.36
C PHE A 324 -7.43 -14.30 13.15
N ASN A 325 -6.91 -14.76 12.00
CA ASN A 325 -6.91 -16.18 11.66
C ASN A 325 -5.76 -16.95 12.30
N SER A 326 -4.61 -16.35 12.39
CA SER A 326 -3.36 -17.02 12.78
C SER A 326 -2.69 -16.40 14.00
N GLY A 327 -3.22 -15.29 14.54
CA GLY A 327 -2.60 -14.53 15.62
C GLY A 327 -1.27 -13.88 15.22
N ILE A 328 -1.02 -13.71 13.90
CA ILE A 328 0.20 -13.10 13.40
C ILE A 328 0.07 -11.58 13.58
N ILE A 329 0.93 -11.01 14.42
CA ILE A 329 1.00 -9.57 14.62
C ILE A 329 1.87 -8.99 13.49
N PRO A 330 1.34 -8.09 12.64
CA PRO A 330 2.14 -7.47 11.59
C PRO A 330 3.19 -6.51 12.19
N PRO A 331 4.24 -6.17 11.43
CA PRO A 331 5.14 -5.08 11.80
C PRO A 331 4.36 -3.77 11.97
N LYS A 332 4.85 -2.89 12.83
CA LYS A 332 4.21 -1.58 13.06
C LYS A 332 4.16 -0.73 11.79
N ARG A 333 5.16 -0.86 10.91
CA ARG A 333 5.26 -0.11 9.67
C ARG A 333 5.69 -1.03 8.51
N ILE A 334 5.01 -0.88 7.37
CA ILE A 334 5.34 -1.56 6.12
C ILE A 334 5.47 -0.49 5.03
N LEU A 335 6.61 -0.47 4.34
CA LEU A 335 6.84 0.40 3.18
C LEU A 335 6.63 -0.37 1.89
N ILE A 336 5.82 0.18 1.01
CA ILE A 336 5.56 -0.36 -0.33
C ILE A 336 6.47 0.38 -1.33
N PRO A 337 7.43 -0.31 -1.95
CA PRO A 337 8.27 0.31 -2.95
C PRO A 337 7.47 0.58 -4.23
N PRO A 338 7.75 1.68 -4.94
CA PRO A 338 7.11 1.96 -6.21
C PRO A 338 7.60 1.02 -7.32
N SER A 339 6.87 0.99 -8.43
CA SER A 339 7.25 0.30 -9.67
C SER A 339 7.43 1.32 -10.79
N ILE A 340 8.45 1.14 -11.63
CA ILE A 340 8.64 1.97 -12.84
C ILE A 340 7.70 1.47 -13.94
N ILE A 341 6.93 2.38 -14.52
CA ILE A 341 6.09 2.12 -15.68
C ILE A 341 6.63 2.95 -16.84
N THR A 342 7.01 2.26 -17.90
CA THR A 342 7.44 2.86 -19.18
C THR A 342 6.31 2.74 -20.22
N ALA A 343 6.43 3.40 -21.37
CA ALA A 343 5.43 3.36 -22.42
C ALA A 343 5.02 1.93 -22.81
N SER A 344 6.00 1.04 -23.02
CA SER A 344 5.69 -0.36 -23.38
C SER A 344 4.93 -1.12 -22.29
N ALA A 345 5.15 -0.78 -21.02
CA ALA A 345 4.39 -1.38 -19.92
C ALA A 345 2.99 -0.77 -19.78
N ALA A 346 2.83 0.50 -20.15
CA ALA A 346 1.56 1.20 -20.07
C ALA A 346 0.49 0.62 -21.02
N GLU A 347 0.89 0.12 -22.20
CA GLU A 347 -0.03 -0.51 -23.15
C GLU A 347 -0.80 -1.71 -22.58
N THR A 348 -0.17 -2.42 -21.65
CA THR A 348 -0.74 -3.63 -21.02
C THR A 348 -0.97 -3.48 -19.53
N PHE A 349 -0.80 -2.26 -19.00
CA PHE A 349 -0.93 -2.03 -17.56
C PHE A 349 -2.35 -2.33 -17.07
N ASN A 350 -2.43 -3.21 -16.08
CA ASN A 350 -3.67 -3.55 -15.41
C ASN A 350 -3.39 -3.84 -13.93
N GLU A 351 -3.83 -2.95 -13.06
CA GLU A 351 -3.65 -3.06 -11.61
C GLU A 351 -4.11 -4.42 -11.05
N ALA A 352 -5.21 -4.98 -11.58
CA ALA A 352 -5.74 -6.25 -11.11
C ALA A 352 -4.88 -7.47 -11.46
N LEU A 353 -3.99 -7.38 -12.45
CA LEU A 353 -3.13 -8.49 -12.88
C LEU A 353 -1.78 -8.52 -12.15
N TYR A 354 -1.21 -7.37 -11.81
CA TYR A 354 0.12 -7.25 -11.24
C TYR A 354 0.23 -7.56 -9.73
N PRO A 355 -0.77 -7.28 -8.89
CA PRO A 355 -0.63 -7.39 -7.44
C PRO A 355 -0.37 -8.81 -6.94
N LYS A 356 -0.89 -9.82 -7.63
CA LYS A 356 -0.78 -11.23 -7.20
C LYS A 356 0.65 -11.74 -7.09
N ILE A 357 1.55 -11.20 -7.89
CA ILE A 357 2.96 -11.62 -7.92
C ILE A 357 3.76 -10.81 -6.90
N SER A 358 3.46 -9.52 -6.74
CA SER A 358 4.27 -8.62 -5.93
C SER A 358 4.17 -8.85 -4.43
N LEU A 359 2.97 -9.20 -3.92
CA LEU A 359 2.79 -9.57 -2.51
C LEU A 359 3.49 -10.88 -2.13
N LEU A 360 3.69 -11.78 -3.11
CA LEU A 360 4.35 -13.07 -2.92
C LEU A 360 5.87 -13.01 -3.08
N THR A 361 6.41 -12.06 -3.84
CA THR A 361 7.83 -12.00 -4.23
C THR A 361 8.69 -11.01 -3.45
N GLY A 362 8.16 -10.37 -2.41
CA GLY A 362 8.99 -9.71 -1.41
C GLY A 362 9.61 -8.37 -1.80
N GLY A 363 8.83 -7.45 -2.33
CA GLY A 363 9.23 -6.04 -2.42
C GLY A 363 8.85 -5.21 -1.18
N ILE A 364 8.37 -5.85 -0.13
CA ILE A 364 7.88 -5.18 1.08
C ILE A 364 9.02 -4.98 2.08
N LYS A 365 9.27 -3.72 2.43
CA LYS A 365 10.24 -3.34 3.44
C LYS A 365 9.57 -3.30 4.82
N ILE A 366 10.05 -4.13 5.73
CA ILE A 366 9.66 -4.13 7.13
C ILE A 366 10.65 -3.25 7.90
N LEU A 367 10.19 -2.16 8.48
CA LEU A 367 11.02 -1.30 9.32
C LEU A 367 10.74 -1.59 10.80
N PRO A 368 11.79 -1.54 11.65
CA PRO A 368 11.59 -1.53 13.09
C PRO A 368 10.75 -0.32 13.50
N PRO A 369 10.12 -0.35 14.68
CA PRO A 369 9.46 0.83 15.24
C PRO A 369 10.43 2.02 15.22
N SER A 370 9.97 3.19 14.85
CA SER A 370 10.81 4.39 14.92
C SER A 370 11.15 4.66 16.39
N ASP A 371 12.44 4.70 16.72
CA ASP A 371 12.96 5.20 18.02
C ASP A 371 12.73 6.71 18.10
N THR A 372 11.49 7.15 18.07
CA THR A 372 11.09 8.53 18.39
C THR A 372 10.47 8.58 19.77
N GLU A 373 11.18 8.02 20.75
CA GLU A 373 11.05 8.38 22.15
C GLU A 373 12.45 8.82 22.64
N GLN A 374 12.81 10.06 22.34
CA GLN A 374 13.71 10.88 23.16
C GLN A 374 13.30 12.35 23.03
#